data_a25453154d99ee895b3d5aceb9819794
#
_entry.id   a25453154d99ee895b3d5aceb9819794
#
_cell.length_a   1.000
_cell.length_b   1.000
_cell.length_c   1.000
_cell.angle_alpha   90.00
_cell.angle_beta   90.00
_cell.angle_gamma   90.00
#
_symmetry.space_group_name_H-M   'P 1'
#
loop_
_entity.id
_entity.type
_entity.pdbx_description
1 polymer ?
#
loop_
_entity_poly.entity_id
_entity_poly.type
_entity_poly.pdbx_seq_one_letter_code
_entity_poly.pdbx_strand_id
1 'polypeptide(L)'
;AKAFAKRIDPSLVPVQGTAIGKALSQALMSFSGETEENHSRVVILITDGENHEDDALAAARRAAEMGIRIYTIGIGTPEGAPIQIGGEFIKDEKGDMVVSKLNEEMLAQIADITGGAYVRSSKQSIGLDEIVKSINEMEQSELSVMRFEEFNEQYQYLSLIHISEPTR
;
A
#
# COMPACT_ATOMS: atom_id res chain seq x y z
N ALA A 1 -2.74 5.71 -19.28
CA ALA A 1 -2.81 6.10 -17.86
C ALA A 1 -2.73 7.63 -17.68
N LYS A 2 -1.66 8.35 -18.12
CA LYS A 2 -1.50 9.81 -17.91
C LYS A 2 -2.65 10.69 -18.43
N ALA A 3 -3.25 10.35 -19.57
CA ALA A 3 -4.37 11.12 -20.14
C ALA A 3 -5.67 10.96 -19.34
N PHE A 4 -5.86 9.81 -18.71
CA PHE A 4 -7.02 9.53 -17.85
C PHE A 4 -6.89 10.23 -16.50
N ALA A 5 -5.69 10.19 -15.89
CA ALA A 5 -5.42 10.83 -14.61
C ALA A 5 -5.69 12.36 -14.62
N LYS A 6 -5.50 13.03 -15.77
CA LYS A 6 -5.80 14.45 -15.94
C LYS A 6 -7.30 14.81 -15.95
N ARG A 7 -8.18 13.80 -16.10
CA ARG A 7 -9.64 13.98 -16.12
C ARG A 7 -10.31 13.64 -14.81
N ILE A 8 -9.55 13.19 -13.82
CA ILE A 8 -10.08 12.91 -12.49
C ILE A 8 -10.33 14.27 -11.81
N ASP A 9 -11.61 14.53 -11.55
CA ASP A 9 -12.08 15.73 -10.87
C ASP A 9 -13.01 15.30 -9.72
N PRO A 10 -12.88 15.87 -8.52
CA PRO A 10 -13.73 15.54 -7.38
C PRO A 10 -15.23 15.68 -7.65
N SER A 11 -15.62 16.58 -8.56
CA SER A 11 -17.01 16.81 -8.95
C SER A 11 -17.68 15.63 -9.68
N LEU A 12 -16.89 14.64 -10.16
CA LEU A 12 -17.40 13.42 -10.79
C LEU A 12 -18.02 12.44 -9.78
N VAL A 13 -17.75 12.63 -8.49
CA VAL A 13 -18.25 11.77 -7.42
C VAL A 13 -19.45 12.44 -6.76
N PRO A 14 -20.68 11.86 -6.87
CA PRO A 14 -21.89 12.47 -6.36
C PRO A 14 -21.97 12.55 -4.82
N VAL A 15 -21.24 11.66 -4.12
CA VAL A 15 -21.13 11.66 -2.65
C VAL A 15 -19.69 11.93 -2.32
N GLN A 16 -19.44 13.09 -1.71
CA GLN A 16 -18.10 13.49 -1.28
C GLN A 16 -17.80 12.90 0.10
N GLY A 17 -16.59 12.46 0.31
CA GLY A 17 -16.08 11.86 1.55
C GLY A 17 -14.98 10.86 1.25
N THR A 18 -14.23 10.52 2.29
CA THR A 18 -13.13 9.56 2.19
C THR A 18 -13.57 8.23 2.80
N ALA A 19 -13.61 7.18 1.99
CA ALA A 19 -13.94 5.81 2.39
C ALA A 19 -12.74 4.90 2.06
N ILE A 20 -11.74 4.90 2.94
CA ILE A 20 -10.45 4.20 2.72
C ILE A 20 -10.66 2.69 2.59
N GLY A 21 -11.51 2.09 3.43
CA GLY A 21 -11.77 0.65 3.39
C GLY A 21 -12.47 0.21 2.10
N LYS A 22 -13.42 1.02 1.58
CA LYS A 22 -14.06 0.76 0.28
C LYS A 22 -13.04 0.88 -0.86
N ALA A 23 -12.19 1.91 -0.83
CA ALA A 23 -11.13 2.10 -1.84
C ALA A 23 -10.15 0.93 -1.84
N LEU A 24 -9.68 0.49 -0.67
CA LEU A 24 -8.82 -0.68 -0.52
C LEU A 24 -9.53 -1.95 -1.02
N SER A 25 -10.78 -2.19 -0.61
CA SER A 25 -11.55 -3.35 -1.05
C SER A 25 -11.70 -3.39 -2.57
N GLN A 26 -11.93 -2.25 -3.23
CA GLN A 26 -11.99 -2.15 -4.69
C GLN A 26 -10.65 -2.42 -5.34
N ALA A 27 -9.53 -1.94 -4.75
CA ALA A 27 -8.19 -2.23 -5.22
C ALA A 27 -7.88 -3.74 -5.12
N LEU A 28 -8.25 -4.40 -4.00
CA LEU A 28 -8.06 -5.84 -3.81
C LEU A 28 -8.81 -6.67 -4.85
N MET A 29 -10.02 -6.26 -5.25
CA MET A 29 -10.78 -6.94 -6.31
C MET A 29 -10.04 -6.93 -7.65
N SER A 30 -9.21 -5.92 -7.92
CA SER A 30 -8.41 -5.85 -9.16
C SER A 30 -7.32 -6.91 -9.23
N PHE A 31 -6.88 -7.46 -8.10
CA PHE A 31 -5.88 -8.53 -8.01
C PHE A 31 -6.49 -9.94 -8.01
N SER A 32 -7.81 -10.08 -7.84
CA SER A 32 -8.46 -11.39 -7.69
C SER A 32 -8.51 -12.26 -8.96
N GLY A 33 -8.10 -11.74 -10.11
CA GLY A 33 -8.04 -12.48 -11.39
C GLY A 33 -6.64 -12.91 -11.81
N GLU A 34 -5.60 -12.52 -11.10
CA GLU A 34 -4.21 -12.80 -11.49
C GLU A 34 -3.67 -13.98 -10.69
N THR A 35 -3.44 -15.10 -11.38
CA THR A 35 -2.87 -16.34 -10.83
C THR A 35 -1.36 -16.47 -11.04
N GLU A 36 -0.68 -15.41 -11.48
CA GLU A 36 0.78 -15.46 -11.61
C GLU A 36 1.44 -15.36 -10.22
N GLU A 37 1.91 -16.50 -9.73
CA GLU A 37 2.49 -16.69 -8.39
C GLU A 37 3.83 -15.94 -8.17
N ASN A 38 4.40 -15.32 -9.21
CA ASN A 38 5.76 -14.77 -9.20
C ASN A 38 5.86 -13.25 -9.09
N HIS A 39 4.76 -12.53 -8.86
CA HIS A 39 4.80 -11.07 -8.77
C HIS A 39 4.35 -10.56 -7.41
N SER A 40 5.20 -9.75 -6.77
CA SER A 40 4.85 -9.03 -5.56
C SER A 40 3.70 -8.05 -5.84
N ARG A 41 2.60 -8.18 -5.09
CA ARG A 41 1.43 -7.32 -5.22
C ARG A 41 1.48 -6.20 -4.19
N VAL A 42 1.43 -4.96 -4.67
CA VAL A 42 1.58 -3.77 -3.86
C VAL A 42 0.46 -2.78 -4.14
N VAL A 43 -0.07 -2.18 -3.08
CA VAL A 43 -0.98 -1.02 -3.13
C VAL A 43 -0.30 0.17 -2.49
N ILE A 44 -0.32 1.33 -3.14
CA ILE A 44 0.12 2.60 -2.56
C ILE A 44 -1.11 3.44 -2.26
N LEU A 45 -1.37 3.67 -0.98
CA LEU A 45 -2.47 4.50 -0.49
C LEU A 45 -1.95 5.90 -0.19
N ILE A 46 -2.49 6.91 -0.87
CA ILE A 46 -2.13 8.33 -0.66
C ILE A 46 -3.38 9.05 -0.14
N THR A 47 -3.34 9.53 1.09
CA THR A 47 -4.50 10.15 1.75
C THR A 47 -4.08 11.05 2.90
N ASP A 48 -4.98 11.90 3.36
CA ASP A 48 -4.86 12.63 4.63
C ASP A 48 -5.30 11.77 5.84
N GLY A 49 -5.79 10.55 5.59
CA GLY A 49 -6.19 9.60 6.63
C GLY A 49 -7.53 9.92 7.27
N GLU A 50 -8.27 10.93 6.80
CA GLU A 50 -9.66 11.12 7.22
C GLU A 50 -10.50 9.95 6.71
N ASN A 51 -11.12 9.21 7.63
CA ASN A 51 -11.99 8.08 7.29
C ASN A 51 -13.29 8.21 8.08
N HIS A 52 -14.39 8.42 7.36
CA HIS A 52 -15.66 8.77 7.99
C HIS A 52 -16.69 7.64 8.01
N GLU A 53 -16.53 6.57 7.22
CA GLU A 53 -17.66 5.67 6.97
C GLU A 53 -17.35 4.17 7.03
N ASP A 54 -16.08 3.71 7.15
CA ASP A 54 -15.79 2.28 6.99
C ASP A 54 -14.62 1.76 7.82
N ASP A 55 -14.52 0.42 7.91
CA ASP A 55 -13.42 -0.26 8.60
C ASP A 55 -12.23 -0.48 7.65
N ALA A 56 -11.34 0.53 7.57
CA ALA A 56 -10.12 0.47 6.79
C ALA A 56 -9.16 -0.64 7.26
N LEU A 57 -9.16 -0.94 8.56
CA LEU A 57 -8.32 -1.99 9.14
C LEU A 57 -8.80 -3.40 8.75
N ALA A 58 -10.12 -3.61 8.62
CA ALA A 58 -10.62 -4.88 8.11
C ALA A 58 -10.22 -5.10 6.63
N ALA A 59 -10.20 -4.05 5.82
CA ALA A 59 -9.70 -4.14 4.45
C ALA A 59 -8.19 -4.44 4.41
N ALA A 60 -7.40 -3.84 5.31
CA ALA A 60 -5.97 -4.13 5.43
C ALA A 60 -5.69 -5.58 5.85
N ARG A 61 -6.46 -6.15 6.79
CA ARG A 61 -6.34 -7.57 7.16
C ARG A 61 -6.61 -8.49 5.98
N ARG A 62 -7.65 -8.20 5.18
CA ARG A 62 -7.92 -8.96 3.95
C ARG A 62 -6.79 -8.84 2.92
N ALA A 63 -6.17 -7.67 2.79
CA ALA A 63 -5.00 -7.50 1.93
C ALA A 63 -3.83 -8.38 2.38
N ALA A 64 -3.56 -8.44 3.70
CA ALA A 64 -2.53 -9.27 4.28
C ALA A 64 -2.79 -10.78 4.02
N GLU A 65 -4.05 -11.23 4.17
CA GLU A 65 -4.46 -12.61 3.86
C GLU A 65 -4.26 -12.97 2.37
N MET A 66 -4.37 -11.98 1.47
CA MET A 66 -4.11 -12.14 0.04
C MET A 66 -2.63 -11.98 -0.34
N GLY A 67 -1.72 -11.76 0.62
CA GLY A 67 -0.31 -11.50 0.38
C GLY A 67 -0.04 -10.15 -0.33
N ILE A 68 -0.94 -9.18 -0.17
CA ILE A 68 -0.82 -7.84 -0.77
C ILE A 68 -0.29 -6.89 0.27
N ARG A 69 0.82 -6.20 -0.03
CA ARG A 69 1.42 -5.18 0.85
C ARG A 69 0.82 -3.81 0.54
N ILE A 70 0.48 -3.05 1.59
CA ILE A 70 -0.03 -1.69 1.46
C ILE A 70 1.00 -0.72 2.01
N TYR A 71 1.49 0.17 1.17
CA TYR A 71 2.30 1.31 1.55
C TYR A 71 1.41 2.53 1.68
N THR A 72 1.56 3.29 2.75
CA THR A 72 0.71 4.45 3.02
C THR A 72 1.52 5.75 3.02
N ILE A 73 1.03 6.75 2.29
CA ILE A 73 1.59 8.11 2.29
C ILE A 73 0.55 9.04 2.90
N GLY A 74 0.89 9.60 4.06
CA GLY A 74 0.05 10.58 4.75
C GLY A 74 0.33 12.00 4.26
N ILE A 75 -0.70 12.69 3.76
CA ILE A 75 -0.60 14.09 3.35
C ILE A 75 -1.28 14.96 4.40
N GLY A 76 -0.54 15.89 4.98
CA GLY A 76 -1.06 16.81 5.99
C GLY A 76 -0.23 16.84 7.27
N THR A 77 -0.82 17.36 8.32
CA THR A 77 -0.19 17.46 9.64
C THR A 77 -1.13 16.92 10.73
N PRO A 78 -0.59 16.25 11.76
CA PRO A 78 -1.41 15.77 12.88
C PRO A 78 -2.07 16.89 13.68
N GLU A 79 -1.44 18.06 13.70
CA GLU A 79 -1.97 19.27 14.35
C GLU A 79 -3.22 19.78 13.63
N GLY A 80 -3.34 19.45 12.35
CA GLY A 80 -4.40 19.87 11.48
C GLY A 80 -4.15 21.21 10.80
N ALA A 81 -4.81 21.41 9.68
CA ALA A 81 -4.79 22.66 8.94
C ALA A 81 -6.22 23.05 8.52
N PRO A 82 -6.57 24.35 8.60
CA PRO A 82 -7.86 24.80 8.12
C PRO A 82 -7.95 24.63 6.60
N ILE A 83 -9.09 24.13 6.14
CA ILE A 83 -9.36 23.92 4.72
C ILE A 83 -9.68 25.28 4.07
N GLN A 84 -9.00 25.58 2.96
CA GLN A 84 -9.26 26.75 2.13
C GLN A 84 -9.71 26.35 0.73
N ILE A 85 -10.82 26.91 0.27
CA ILE A 85 -11.25 26.78 -1.13
C ILE A 85 -11.40 28.19 -1.71
N GLY A 86 -10.69 28.46 -2.82
CA GLY A 86 -10.72 29.76 -3.47
C GLY A 86 -10.16 30.93 -2.63
N GLY A 87 -9.37 30.61 -1.58
CA GLY A 87 -8.80 31.62 -0.66
C GLY A 87 -9.66 31.93 0.57
N GLU A 88 -10.85 31.31 0.67
CA GLU A 88 -11.74 31.43 1.83
C GLU A 88 -11.67 30.15 2.68
N PHE A 89 -11.70 30.33 4.01
CA PHE A 89 -11.77 29.21 4.95
C PHE A 89 -13.17 28.60 4.95
N ILE A 90 -13.25 27.29 4.83
CA ILE A 90 -14.51 26.55 4.98
C ILE A 90 -14.91 26.60 6.45
N LYS A 91 -16.20 26.90 6.67
CA LYS A 91 -16.82 26.90 7.99
C LYS A 91 -17.90 25.81 8.03
N ASP A 92 -18.05 25.19 9.17
CA ASP A 92 -19.15 24.25 9.45
C ASP A 92 -20.49 24.99 9.65
N GLU A 93 -21.56 24.24 9.89
CA GLU A 93 -22.90 24.80 10.14
C GLU A 93 -22.96 25.68 11.40
N LYS A 94 -21.99 25.56 12.31
CA LYS A 94 -21.87 26.35 13.54
C LYS A 94 -21.00 27.59 13.37
N GLY A 95 -20.37 27.75 12.20
CA GLY A 95 -19.48 28.87 11.88
C GLY A 95 -18.03 28.66 12.28
N ASP A 96 -17.66 27.48 12.79
CA ASP A 96 -16.29 27.12 13.13
C ASP A 96 -15.50 26.71 11.89
N MET A 97 -14.19 26.97 11.88
CA MET A 97 -13.32 26.60 10.76
C MET A 97 -13.18 25.05 10.71
N VAL A 98 -13.44 24.49 9.53
CA VAL A 98 -13.20 23.05 9.29
C VAL A 98 -11.70 22.82 9.21
N VAL A 99 -11.20 21.93 10.09
CA VAL A 99 -9.78 21.57 10.18
C VAL A 99 -9.63 20.11 9.77
N SER A 100 -8.86 19.85 8.71
CA SER A 100 -8.45 18.50 8.34
C SER A 100 -7.21 18.11 9.13
N LYS A 101 -7.23 16.91 9.73
CA LYS A 101 -6.14 16.35 10.53
C LYS A 101 -5.66 15.04 9.95
N LEU A 102 -4.35 14.90 9.81
CA LEU A 102 -3.75 13.65 9.39
C LEU A 102 -3.89 12.58 10.48
N ASN A 103 -4.52 11.46 10.14
CA ASN A 103 -4.61 10.29 11.02
C ASN A 103 -3.44 9.34 10.76
N GLU A 104 -2.26 9.68 11.28
CA GLU A 104 -1.04 8.90 11.11
C GLU A 104 -1.14 7.51 11.73
N GLU A 105 -1.80 7.40 12.87
CA GLU A 105 -1.92 6.12 13.60
C GLU A 105 -2.64 5.06 12.76
N MET A 106 -3.78 5.42 12.16
CA MET A 106 -4.52 4.50 11.30
C MET A 106 -3.71 4.11 10.05
N LEU A 107 -3.02 5.06 9.42
CA LEU A 107 -2.20 4.80 8.23
C LEU A 107 -1.01 3.89 8.55
N ALA A 108 -0.35 4.11 9.68
CA ALA A 108 0.73 3.25 10.15
C ALA A 108 0.21 1.82 10.45
N GLN A 109 -0.95 1.69 11.12
CA GLN A 109 -1.56 0.39 11.39
C GLN A 109 -1.91 -0.38 10.09
N ILE A 110 -2.44 0.30 9.06
CA ILE A 110 -2.72 -0.33 7.76
C ILE A 110 -1.43 -0.88 7.14
N ALA A 111 -0.35 -0.09 7.16
CA ALA A 111 0.95 -0.51 6.64
C ALA A 111 1.53 -1.69 7.44
N ASP A 112 1.53 -1.62 8.75
CA ASP A 112 2.05 -2.67 9.65
C ASP A 112 1.32 -4.01 9.47
N ILE A 113 -0.02 -4.00 9.39
CA ILE A 113 -0.83 -5.21 9.20
C ILE A 113 -0.44 -5.95 7.91
N THR A 114 -0.06 -5.22 6.87
CA THR A 114 0.23 -5.78 5.55
C THR A 114 1.73 -5.97 5.27
N GLY A 115 2.61 -5.63 6.23
CA GLY A 115 4.06 -5.67 6.06
C GLY A 115 4.59 -4.62 5.08
N GLY A 116 3.85 -3.53 4.89
CA GLY A 116 4.29 -2.34 4.14
C GLY A 116 4.99 -1.32 5.02
N ALA A 117 5.00 -0.06 4.59
CA ALA A 117 5.56 1.06 5.36
C ALA A 117 4.68 2.32 5.25
N TYR A 118 4.67 3.09 6.33
CA TYR A 118 4.05 4.42 6.36
C TYR A 118 5.11 5.49 6.16
N VAL A 119 4.81 6.48 5.30
CA VAL A 119 5.64 7.67 5.10
C VAL A 119 4.78 8.92 5.18
N ARG A 120 5.23 9.92 5.93
CA ARG A 120 4.59 11.23 5.94
C ARG A 120 5.15 12.11 4.82
N SER A 121 4.27 12.64 3.98
CA SER A 121 4.63 13.63 2.97
C SER A 121 5.11 14.92 3.61
N SER A 122 6.20 15.49 3.10
CA SER A 122 6.73 16.78 3.50
C SER A 122 6.71 17.73 2.31
N LYS A 123 6.97 19.03 2.57
CA LYS A 123 7.10 20.05 1.51
C LYS A 123 8.27 19.78 0.55
N GLN A 124 9.28 19.01 0.98
CA GLN A 124 10.48 18.69 0.20
C GLN A 124 10.38 17.35 -0.51
N SER A 125 9.61 16.39 0.02
CA SER A 125 9.45 15.04 -0.55
C SER A 125 8.05 14.51 -0.30
N ILE A 126 7.45 13.91 -1.33
CA ILE A 126 6.16 13.21 -1.20
C ILE A 126 6.35 11.86 -0.46
N GLY A 127 7.59 11.38 -0.31
CA GLY A 127 7.89 10.09 0.31
C GLY A 127 7.80 8.90 -0.66
N LEU A 128 7.50 9.15 -1.94
CA LEU A 128 7.37 8.10 -2.94
C LEU A 128 8.70 7.39 -3.22
N ASP A 129 9.81 8.13 -3.21
CA ASP A 129 11.15 7.56 -3.46
C ASP A 129 11.55 6.55 -2.39
N GLU A 130 11.18 6.79 -1.12
CA GLU A 130 11.42 5.87 -0.01
C GLU A 130 10.62 4.58 -0.17
N ILE A 131 9.36 4.71 -0.60
CA ILE A 131 8.48 3.55 -0.86
C ILE A 131 8.99 2.75 -2.05
N VAL A 132 9.35 3.40 -3.17
CA VAL A 132 9.91 2.71 -4.35
C VAL A 132 11.19 1.97 -3.99
N LYS A 133 12.06 2.56 -3.17
CA LYS A 133 13.27 1.89 -2.68
C LYS A 133 12.91 0.65 -1.86
N SER A 134 11.96 0.75 -0.93
CA SER A 134 11.49 -0.38 -0.12
C SER A 134 10.90 -1.51 -0.98
N ILE A 135 10.13 -1.18 -2.01
CA ILE A 135 9.57 -2.15 -2.96
C ILE A 135 10.69 -2.87 -3.74
N ASN A 136 11.68 -2.13 -4.24
CA ASN A 136 12.80 -2.71 -4.97
C ASN A 136 13.66 -3.63 -4.09
N GLU A 137 13.89 -3.27 -2.83
CA GLU A 137 14.62 -4.10 -1.86
C GLU A 137 13.85 -5.40 -1.56
N MET A 138 12.53 -5.33 -1.49
CA MET A 138 11.65 -6.47 -1.31
C MET A 138 11.74 -7.45 -2.50
N GLU A 139 11.60 -6.97 -3.74
CA GLU A 139 11.70 -7.82 -4.93
C GLU A 139 13.06 -8.51 -5.04
N GLN A 140 14.15 -7.80 -4.71
CA GLN A 140 15.50 -8.39 -4.71
C GLN A 140 15.64 -9.47 -3.63
N SER A 141 15.01 -9.31 -2.48
CA SER A 141 15.01 -10.32 -1.41
C SER A 141 14.23 -11.57 -1.83
N GLU A 142 13.05 -11.42 -2.41
CA GLU A 142 12.22 -12.54 -2.87
C GLU A 142 12.92 -13.32 -4.00
N LEU A 143 13.52 -12.65 -4.97
CA LEU A 143 14.29 -13.29 -6.04
C LEU A 143 15.53 -14.03 -5.52
N SER A 144 16.18 -13.54 -4.47
CA SER A 144 17.32 -14.22 -3.85
C SER A 144 16.88 -15.48 -3.10
N VAL A 145 15.75 -15.46 -2.40
CA VAL A 145 15.19 -16.64 -1.70
C VAL A 145 14.81 -17.73 -2.70
N MET A 146 14.10 -17.40 -3.78
CA MET A 146 13.74 -18.37 -4.84
C MET A 146 14.99 -19.02 -5.45
N ARG A 147 16.05 -18.24 -5.69
CA ARG A 147 17.31 -18.76 -6.24
C ARG A 147 18.00 -19.73 -5.27
N PHE A 148 17.91 -19.53 -3.96
CA PHE A 148 18.46 -20.45 -2.95
C PHE A 148 17.65 -21.75 -2.85
N GLU A 149 16.35 -21.71 -2.97
CA GLU A 149 15.49 -22.91 -2.95
C GLU A 149 15.72 -23.77 -4.19
N GLU A 150 15.84 -23.17 -5.37
CA GLU A 150 16.12 -23.89 -6.63
C GLU A 150 17.50 -24.57 -6.63
N PHE A 151 18.50 -24.00 -5.99
CA PHE A 151 19.82 -24.62 -5.80
C PHE A 151 19.79 -25.78 -4.80
N ASN A 152 18.92 -25.78 -3.80
CA ASN A 152 18.88 -26.79 -2.75
C ASN A 152 18.26 -28.11 -3.25
N GLU A 153 17.35 -28.08 -4.21
CA GLU A 153 16.75 -29.26 -4.80
C GLU A 153 17.72 -30.05 -5.70
N GLN A 154 18.67 -29.41 -6.33
CA GLN A 154 19.63 -30.09 -7.24
C GLN A 154 20.70 -30.90 -6.50
N TYR A 155 21.04 -30.58 -5.27
CA TYR A 155 22.03 -31.35 -4.50
C TYR A 155 21.53 -32.72 -4.06
N GLN A 156 20.25 -32.95 -3.94
CA GLN A 156 19.70 -34.24 -3.55
C GLN A 156 19.90 -35.32 -4.64
N TYR A 157 19.89 -34.95 -5.91
CA TYR A 157 20.10 -35.89 -7.01
C TYR A 157 21.57 -36.32 -7.17
N LEU A 158 22.52 -35.43 -6.86
CA LEU A 158 23.95 -35.74 -6.94
C LEU A 158 24.42 -36.71 -5.85
N SER A 159 23.82 -36.69 -4.66
CA SER A 159 24.17 -37.64 -3.57
C SER A 159 23.73 -39.08 -3.85
N LEU A 160 22.67 -39.26 -4.63
CA LEU A 160 22.17 -40.58 -5.01
C LEU A 160 23.03 -41.29 -6.09
N ILE A 161 23.70 -40.52 -6.95
CA ILE A 161 24.56 -41.05 -8.00
C ILE A 161 25.88 -41.61 -7.41
N HIS A 162 26.35 -41.08 -6.29
CA HIS A 162 27.61 -41.52 -5.67
C HIS A 162 27.49 -42.81 -4.85
N ILE A 163 26.27 -43.24 -4.52
CA ILE A 163 26.02 -44.49 -3.76
C ILE A 163 25.94 -45.74 -4.65
N SER A 164 25.89 -45.59 -5.98
CA SER A 164 25.69 -46.70 -6.91
C SER A 164 26.94 -47.24 -7.60
N GLU A 165 28.18 -46.83 -7.23
CA GLU A 165 29.38 -47.49 -7.73
C GLU A 165 29.70 -48.72 -6.89
N PRO A 166 29.64 -49.95 -7.50
CA PRO A 166 30.05 -51.17 -6.80
C PRO A 166 31.57 -51.22 -6.74
N THR A 167 32.10 -51.24 -5.53
CA THR A 167 33.50 -51.58 -5.29
C THR A 167 33.78 -53.00 -5.82
N ARG A 168 34.65 -53.06 -6.81
CA ARG A 168 35.32 -54.26 -7.23
C ARG A 168 36.61 -54.45 -6.48
#